data_7130b3ffc5ceb68076a0b261a234d729
#
_entry.id   7130b3ffc5ceb68076a0b261a234d729
#
_cell.length_a   1.000
_cell.length_b   1.000
_cell.length_c   1.000
_cell.angle_alpha   90.00
_cell.angle_beta   90.00
_cell.angle_gamma   90.00
#
_symmetry.space_group_name_H-M   'P 1'
#
loop_
_entity.id
_entity.type
_entity.pdbx_description
1 polymer ?
#
loop_
_entity_poly.entity_id
_entity_poly.type
_entity_poly.pdbx_seq_one_letter_code
_entity_poly.pdbx_strand_id
1 'polypeptide(L)'
;AGVDLVWPEMPDPSREDAVNYAETIHETHPDLKLAFNYSSSFAWSEEEDPLTFQELGDLGYKYQFITLYALHSGAHAVYEDMVNIAENDEEAQWDLEDRYLGHPTESHHELSFVPRFQEIEAEFDPDAKRRQEESAGFSDDEEDAVITSDQDDD
;
A
#
# COMPACT_ATOMS: atom_id res chain seq x y z
N ALA A 1 -32.15 -2.82 12.61
CA ALA A 1 -31.41 -1.63 12.91
C ALA A 1 -30.84 -0.92 11.68
N GLY A 2 -30.96 -1.47 10.45
CA GLY A 2 -30.59 -0.78 9.22
C GLY A 2 -29.08 -0.68 8.97
N VAL A 3 -28.37 -1.79 9.15
CA VAL A 3 -26.95 -1.89 8.75
C VAL A 3 -26.86 -2.29 7.28
N ASP A 4 -25.87 -1.76 6.56
CA ASP A 4 -25.63 -2.07 5.15
C ASP A 4 -24.69 -3.26 4.96
N LEU A 5 -23.89 -3.57 5.98
CA LEU A 5 -22.84 -4.58 5.98
C LEU A 5 -22.62 -5.12 7.39
N VAL A 6 -22.34 -6.40 7.52
CA VAL A 6 -21.95 -7.04 8.79
C VAL A 6 -20.57 -7.68 8.65
N TRP A 7 -19.74 -7.44 9.64
CA TRP A 7 -18.42 -8.07 9.77
C TRP A 7 -18.37 -8.97 10.99
N PRO A 8 -18.23 -10.30 10.81
CA PRO A 8 -18.00 -11.20 11.93
C PRO A 8 -16.54 -11.08 12.40
N GLU A 9 -16.34 -10.90 13.68
CA GLU A 9 -15.03 -11.05 14.31
C GLU A 9 -14.88 -12.51 14.73
N MET A 10 -14.05 -13.24 14.00
CA MET A 10 -13.77 -14.66 14.25
C MET A 10 -12.37 -14.76 14.86
N PRO A 11 -12.22 -15.46 16.00
CA PRO A 11 -10.92 -15.58 16.67
C PRO A 11 -9.93 -16.45 15.86
N ASP A 12 -10.44 -17.42 15.13
CA ASP A 12 -9.66 -18.35 14.29
C ASP A 12 -10.57 -18.80 13.13
N PRO A 13 -10.68 -17.97 12.07
CA PRO A 13 -11.63 -18.22 11.01
C PRO A 13 -11.21 -19.43 10.20
N SER A 14 -11.98 -20.49 10.30
CA SER A 14 -11.93 -21.65 9.43
C SER A 14 -12.88 -21.51 8.24
N ARG A 15 -12.70 -22.36 7.23
CA ARG A 15 -13.67 -22.50 6.13
C ARG A 15 -15.08 -22.79 6.68
N GLU A 16 -15.18 -23.70 7.65
CA GLU A 16 -16.45 -24.10 8.25
C GLU A 16 -17.13 -22.92 8.96
N ASP A 17 -16.39 -22.14 9.73
CA ASP A 17 -16.92 -20.97 10.43
C ASP A 17 -17.44 -19.90 9.46
N ALA A 18 -16.69 -19.62 8.39
CA ALA A 18 -17.10 -18.65 7.39
C ALA A 18 -18.37 -19.08 6.65
N VAL A 19 -18.48 -20.36 6.28
CA VAL A 19 -19.69 -20.92 5.65
C VAL A 19 -20.89 -20.86 6.60
N ASN A 20 -20.74 -21.39 7.81
CA ASN A 20 -21.81 -21.43 8.80
C ASN A 20 -22.33 -20.04 9.16
N TYR A 21 -21.43 -19.07 9.28
CA TYR A 21 -21.82 -17.68 9.57
C TYR A 21 -22.62 -17.09 8.41
N ALA A 22 -22.14 -17.24 7.19
CA ALA A 22 -22.83 -16.71 6.00
C ALA A 22 -24.22 -17.33 5.84
N GLU A 23 -24.34 -18.66 5.95
CA GLU A 23 -25.61 -19.38 5.86
C GLU A 23 -26.59 -18.92 6.94
N THR A 24 -26.13 -18.86 8.20
CA THR A 24 -26.98 -18.43 9.33
C THR A 24 -27.54 -17.02 9.13
N ILE A 25 -26.72 -16.09 8.68
CA ILE A 25 -27.19 -14.72 8.42
C ILE A 25 -28.15 -14.68 7.24
N HIS A 26 -27.83 -15.38 6.16
CA HIS A 26 -28.63 -15.36 4.94
C HIS A 26 -29.95 -16.13 5.04
N GLU A 27 -30.12 -17.02 6.03
CA GLU A 27 -31.43 -17.62 6.33
C GLU A 27 -32.52 -16.56 6.65
N THR A 28 -32.12 -15.47 7.33
CA THR A 28 -33.06 -14.44 7.75
C THR A 28 -32.88 -13.11 7.03
N HIS A 29 -31.69 -12.87 6.47
CA HIS A 29 -31.29 -11.63 5.80
C HIS A 29 -30.54 -11.94 4.49
N PRO A 30 -31.22 -12.50 3.46
CA PRO A 30 -30.58 -13.04 2.27
C PRO A 30 -29.80 -12.03 1.43
N ASP A 31 -30.16 -10.75 1.50
CA ASP A 31 -29.52 -9.67 0.73
C ASP A 31 -28.45 -8.90 1.54
N LEU A 32 -28.25 -9.27 2.82
CA LEU A 32 -27.27 -8.58 3.67
C LEU A 32 -25.84 -8.93 3.25
N LYS A 33 -25.06 -7.90 2.96
CA LYS A 33 -23.66 -8.08 2.58
C LYS A 33 -22.81 -8.37 3.80
N LEU A 34 -21.80 -9.21 3.61
CA LEU A 34 -20.84 -9.55 4.65
C LEU A 34 -19.47 -8.97 4.33
N ALA A 35 -18.71 -8.66 5.37
CA ALA A 35 -17.29 -8.33 5.29
C ALA A 35 -16.43 -9.45 5.87
N PHE A 36 -15.26 -9.65 5.36
CA PHE A 36 -14.29 -10.63 5.85
C PHE A 36 -12.91 -10.00 6.04
N ASN A 37 -12.33 -10.22 7.21
CA ASN A 37 -10.94 -9.88 7.48
C ASN A 37 -10.05 -11.10 7.13
N TYR A 38 -9.41 -11.02 5.96
CA TYR A 38 -8.42 -12.02 5.54
C TYR A 38 -7.06 -11.68 6.15
N SER A 39 -6.98 -11.74 7.49
CA SER A 39 -5.79 -11.32 8.20
C SER A 39 -4.61 -12.26 7.95
N SER A 40 -3.43 -11.69 7.74
CA SER A 40 -2.18 -12.46 7.67
C SER A 40 -1.81 -13.15 9.00
N SER A 41 -2.41 -12.74 10.12
CA SER A 41 -2.22 -13.40 11.41
C SER A 41 -2.87 -14.78 11.53
N PHE A 42 -3.73 -15.16 10.57
CA PHE A 42 -4.35 -16.48 10.52
C PHE A 42 -3.54 -17.52 9.75
N ALA A 43 -2.33 -17.16 9.31
CA ALA A 43 -1.40 -18.08 8.65
C ALA A 43 -2.02 -18.91 7.49
N TRP A 44 -2.82 -18.25 6.63
CA TRP A 44 -3.49 -18.91 5.50
C TRP A 44 -2.59 -19.76 4.61
N SER A 45 -1.29 -19.45 4.56
CA SER A 45 -0.30 -20.22 3.80
C SER A 45 0.04 -21.60 4.41
N GLU A 46 -0.35 -21.84 5.65
CA GLU A 46 -0.16 -23.10 6.36
C GLU A 46 -1.41 -23.98 6.31
N GLU A 47 -2.55 -23.45 5.88
CA GLU A 47 -3.78 -24.20 5.72
C GLU A 47 -3.72 -25.14 4.51
N GLU A 48 -4.25 -26.36 4.66
CA GLU A 48 -4.33 -27.35 3.58
C GLU A 48 -5.32 -26.92 2.49
N ASP A 49 -6.42 -26.27 2.86
CA ASP A 49 -7.48 -25.78 1.96
C ASP A 49 -7.93 -24.36 2.38
N PRO A 50 -7.09 -23.34 2.14
CA PRO A 50 -7.43 -21.99 2.53
C PRO A 50 -8.59 -21.44 1.71
N LEU A 51 -9.45 -20.62 2.35
CA LEU A 51 -10.50 -19.91 1.65
C LEU A 51 -9.93 -18.95 0.61
N THR A 52 -10.47 -18.99 -0.58
CA THR A 52 -10.14 -18.02 -1.63
C THR A 52 -11.06 -16.79 -1.58
N PHE A 53 -10.62 -15.68 -2.14
CA PHE A 53 -11.45 -14.48 -2.25
C PHE A 53 -12.71 -14.72 -3.11
N GLN A 54 -12.61 -15.58 -4.11
CA GLN A 54 -13.75 -15.95 -4.93
C GLN A 54 -14.81 -16.69 -4.11
N GLU A 55 -14.40 -17.71 -3.37
CA GLU A 55 -15.31 -18.49 -2.51
C GLU A 55 -15.97 -17.62 -1.45
N LEU A 56 -15.21 -16.75 -0.80
CA LEU A 56 -15.77 -15.76 0.14
C LEU A 56 -16.79 -14.86 -0.56
N GLY A 57 -16.50 -14.40 -1.77
CA GLY A 57 -17.41 -13.60 -2.58
C GLY A 57 -18.71 -14.34 -2.91
N ASP A 58 -18.64 -15.63 -3.20
CA ASP A 58 -19.80 -16.49 -3.51
C ASP A 58 -20.65 -16.74 -2.26
N LEU A 59 -20.04 -16.83 -1.09
CA LEU A 59 -20.72 -16.91 0.21
C LEU A 59 -21.38 -15.58 0.64
N GLY A 60 -21.15 -14.48 -0.07
CA GLY A 60 -21.75 -13.18 0.28
C GLY A 60 -20.84 -12.20 1.00
N TYR A 61 -19.59 -12.55 1.22
CA TYR A 61 -18.59 -11.61 1.73
C TYR A 61 -18.13 -10.66 0.61
N LYS A 62 -18.91 -9.60 0.41
CA LYS A 62 -18.73 -8.66 -0.71
C LYS A 62 -17.66 -7.59 -0.44
N TYR A 63 -17.24 -7.44 0.82
CA TYR A 63 -16.13 -6.60 1.21
C TYR A 63 -15.08 -7.45 1.93
N GLN A 64 -13.91 -7.56 1.31
CA GLN A 64 -12.80 -8.35 1.83
C GLN A 64 -11.59 -7.44 2.00
N PHE A 65 -10.94 -7.53 3.14
CA PHE A 65 -9.77 -6.72 3.43
C PHE A 65 -8.69 -7.56 4.11
N ILE A 66 -7.44 -7.23 3.78
CA ILE A 66 -6.27 -7.92 4.31
C ILE A 66 -5.59 -6.98 5.29
N THR A 67 -5.86 -7.18 6.57
CA THR A 67 -5.15 -6.44 7.61
C THR A 67 -3.68 -6.84 7.63
N LEU A 68 -2.82 -5.88 7.96
CA LEU A 68 -1.38 -6.04 8.09
C LEU A 68 -0.61 -6.32 6.78
N TYR A 69 -1.28 -6.56 5.64
CA TYR A 69 -0.58 -6.86 4.38
C TYR A 69 0.38 -5.74 3.99
N ALA A 70 -0.12 -4.51 3.91
CA ALA A 70 0.72 -3.36 3.55
C ALA A 70 1.82 -3.09 4.59
N LEU A 71 1.50 -3.29 5.89
CA LEU A 71 2.49 -3.15 6.96
C LEU A 71 3.63 -4.15 6.81
N HIS A 72 3.30 -5.44 6.66
CA HIS A 72 4.33 -6.48 6.50
C HIS A 72 5.10 -6.34 5.20
N SER A 73 4.42 -6.02 4.08
CA SER A 73 5.08 -5.80 2.79
C SER A 73 6.08 -4.66 2.87
N GLY A 74 5.69 -3.51 3.44
CA GLY A 74 6.58 -2.36 3.59
C GLY A 74 7.73 -2.65 4.58
N ALA A 75 7.42 -3.23 5.74
CA ALA A 75 8.45 -3.56 6.72
C ALA A 75 9.45 -4.58 6.19
N HIS A 76 8.98 -5.60 5.46
CA HIS A 76 9.85 -6.61 4.84
C HIS A 76 10.75 -5.96 3.78
N ALA A 77 10.19 -5.16 2.87
CA ALA A 77 10.97 -4.51 1.84
C ALA A 77 12.06 -3.60 2.43
N VAL A 78 11.71 -2.77 3.42
CA VAL A 78 12.68 -1.91 4.11
C VAL A 78 13.75 -2.74 4.81
N TYR A 79 13.38 -3.84 5.46
CA TYR A 79 14.34 -4.72 6.14
C TYR A 79 15.36 -5.31 5.15
N GLU A 80 14.87 -5.87 4.03
CA GLU A 80 15.73 -6.47 3.00
C GLU A 80 16.66 -5.42 2.37
N ASP A 81 16.15 -4.22 2.08
CA ASP A 81 16.97 -3.14 1.53
C ASP A 81 18.01 -2.62 2.55
N MET A 82 17.68 -2.59 3.85
CA MET A 82 18.65 -2.21 4.89
C MET A 82 19.74 -3.28 5.09
N VAL A 83 19.42 -4.55 4.94
CA VAL A 83 20.42 -5.63 4.94
C VAL A 83 21.31 -5.51 3.70
N ASN A 84 20.70 -5.29 2.53
CA ASN A 84 21.43 -5.14 1.28
C ASN A 84 22.45 -3.98 1.32
N ILE A 85 22.05 -2.81 1.84
CA ILE A 85 22.98 -1.67 1.92
C ILE A 85 24.10 -1.92 2.96
N ALA A 86 23.82 -2.69 4.01
CA ALA A 86 24.83 -3.05 5.02
C ALA A 86 25.87 -4.06 4.49
N GLU A 87 25.53 -4.84 3.48
CA GLU A 87 26.38 -5.89 2.89
C GLU A 87 27.08 -5.42 1.61
N ASN A 88 26.48 -4.50 0.83
CA ASN A 88 26.87 -4.15 -0.52
C ASN A 88 27.12 -2.65 -0.73
N ASP A 89 27.10 -1.85 0.34
CA ASP A 89 27.38 -0.41 0.30
C ASP A 89 26.59 0.32 -0.81
N GLU A 90 27.27 1.13 -1.65
CA GLU A 90 26.66 1.92 -2.72
C GLU A 90 26.03 1.10 -3.86
N GLU A 91 26.47 -0.14 -4.08
CA GLU A 91 25.86 -1.00 -5.10
C GLU A 91 24.40 -1.27 -4.80
N ALA A 92 24.04 -1.40 -3.51
CA ALA A 92 22.64 -1.57 -3.09
C ALA A 92 21.78 -0.33 -3.41
N GLN A 93 22.35 0.87 -3.32
CA GLN A 93 21.65 2.09 -3.71
C GLN A 93 21.37 2.12 -5.22
N TRP A 94 22.36 1.76 -6.05
CA TRP A 94 22.18 1.71 -7.50
C TRP A 94 21.14 0.66 -7.91
N ASP A 95 21.17 -0.51 -7.28
CA ASP A 95 20.14 -1.55 -7.49
C ASP A 95 18.73 -1.07 -7.11
N LEU A 96 18.60 -0.26 -6.06
CA LEU A 96 17.32 0.32 -5.67
C LEU A 96 16.84 1.34 -6.71
N GLU A 97 17.72 2.23 -7.18
CA GLU A 97 17.42 3.21 -8.22
C GLU A 97 16.92 2.53 -9.49
N ASP A 98 17.62 1.49 -9.97
CA ASP A 98 17.21 0.71 -11.14
C ASP A 98 15.82 0.07 -10.97
N ARG A 99 15.44 -0.33 -9.74
CA ARG A 99 14.14 -0.96 -9.46
C ARG A 99 12.98 0.02 -9.49
N TYR A 100 13.18 1.27 -9.06
CA TYR A 100 12.08 2.23 -9.04
C TYR A 100 12.02 3.12 -10.29
N LEU A 101 13.05 3.16 -11.10
CA LEU A 101 13.10 3.96 -12.33
C LEU A 101 11.97 3.55 -13.29
N GLY A 102 11.13 4.50 -13.69
CA GLY A 102 9.94 4.26 -14.49
C GLY A 102 8.79 3.57 -13.74
N HIS A 103 8.92 3.33 -12.45
CA HIS A 103 7.87 2.78 -11.61
C HIS A 103 6.98 3.90 -11.05
N PRO A 104 5.67 3.66 -10.77
CA PRO A 104 4.79 4.66 -10.14
C PRO A 104 5.28 5.26 -8.82
N THR A 105 6.27 4.65 -8.17
CA THR A 105 6.89 5.13 -6.92
C THR A 105 8.18 5.92 -7.15
N GLU A 106 8.56 6.22 -8.39
CA GLU A 106 9.77 6.97 -8.74
C GLU A 106 9.73 8.39 -8.20
N SER A 107 8.63 9.09 -8.41
CA SER A 107 8.46 10.46 -7.93
C SER A 107 8.17 10.49 -6.43
N HIS A 108 9.19 10.74 -5.61
CA HIS A 108 9.05 10.83 -4.16
C HIS A 108 8.20 12.03 -3.71
N HIS A 109 8.20 13.12 -4.46
CA HIS A 109 7.38 14.30 -4.16
C HIS A 109 5.88 14.00 -4.34
N GLU A 110 5.50 13.35 -5.42
CA GLU A 110 4.11 12.93 -5.63
C GLU A 110 3.69 11.87 -4.61
N LEU A 111 4.55 10.89 -4.36
CA LEU A 111 4.31 9.83 -3.37
C LEU A 111 4.10 10.40 -1.96
N SER A 112 4.79 11.49 -1.63
CA SER A 112 4.68 12.21 -0.35
C SER A 112 3.61 13.31 -0.36
N PHE A 113 2.84 13.44 -1.43
CA PHE A 113 1.81 14.47 -1.59
C PHE A 113 2.33 15.92 -1.48
N VAL A 114 3.60 16.16 -1.78
CA VAL A 114 4.21 17.50 -1.72
C VAL A 114 3.44 18.53 -2.55
N PRO A 115 3.04 18.29 -3.82
CA PRO A 115 2.27 19.25 -4.60
C PRO A 115 0.94 19.64 -3.92
N ARG A 116 0.27 18.65 -3.29
CA ARG A 116 -0.97 18.91 -2.57
C ARG A 116 -0.76 19.76 -1.31
N PHE A 117 0.32 19.54 -0.58
CA PHE A 117 0.65 20.39 0.58
C PHE A 117 1.04 21.80 0.16
N GLN A 118 1.73 21.96 -0.97
CA GLN A 118 2.06 23.28 -1.55
C GLN A 118 0.82 24.06 -1.96
N GLU A 119 -0.18 23.40 -2.57
CA GLU A 119 -1.48 24.03 -2.87
C GLU A 119 -2.18 24.53 -1.60
N ILE A 120 -2.25 23.67 -0.57
CA ILE A 120 -2.87 24.05 0.71
C ILE A 120 -2.12 25.23 1.35
N GLU A 121 -0.79 25.18 1.38
CA GLU A 121 0.03 26.26 1.94
C GLU A 121 -0.23 27.57 1.20
N ALA A 122 -0.29 27.56 -0.14
CA ALA A 122 -0.55 28.75 -0.96
C ALA A 122 -1.95 29.33 -0.74
N GLU A 123 -2.93 28.55 -0.29
CA GLU A 123 -4.27 29.03 0.05
C GLU A 123 -4.27 29.90 1.32
N PHE A 124 -3.40 29.57 2.30
CA PHE A 124 -3.37 30.20 3.61
C PHE A 124 -2.23 31.22 3.78
N ASP A 125 -1.18 31.14 2.97
CA ASP A 125 -0.02 32.05 3.03
C ASP A 125 0.30 32.65 1.65
N PRO A 126 0.07 33.95 1.45
CA PRO A 126 0.32 34.63 0.17
C PRO A 126 1.78 34.57 -0.31
N ASP A 127 2.73 34.37 0.61
CA ASP A 127 4.15 34.31 0.27
C ASP A 127 4.64 32.86 0.04
N ALA A 128 3.78 31.85 0.22
CA ALA A 128 4.17 30.45 0.11
C ALA A 128 4.72 30.12 -1.28
N LYS A 129 3.99 30.54 -2.32
CA LYS A 129 4.39 30.27 -3.73
C LYS A 129 5.78 30.84 -4.05
N ARG A 130 6.09 32.05 -3.59
CA ARG A 130 7.43 32.64 -3.80
C ARG A 130 8.50 31.84 -3.07
N ARG A 131 8.25 31.40 -1.81
CA ARG A 131 9.21 30.60 -1.06
C ARG A 131 9.42 29.22 -1.72
N GLN A 132 8.38 28.63 -2.26
CA GLN A 132 8.45 27.34 -2.98
C GLN A 132 9.31 27.49 -4.25
N GLU A 133 9.09 28.54 -5.05
CA GLU A 133 9.88 28.84 -6.24
C GLU A 133 11.37 29.18 -5.93
N GLU A 134 11.64 29.78 -4.76
CA GLU A 134 12.99 30.11 -4.30
C GLU A 134 13.71 28.91 -3.62
N SER A 135 13.00 27.82 -3.34
CA SER A 135 13.53 26.66 -2.62
C SER A 135 14.12 25.63 -3.59
N ALA A 136 15.41 25.41 -3.51
CA ALA A 136 16.06 24.34 -4.26
C ALA A 136 15.52 22.96 -3.81
N GLY A 137 15.15 22.10 -4.77
CA GLY A 137 14.65 20.75 -4.51
C GLY A 137 13.13 20.60 -4.49
N PHE A 138 12.38 21.69 -4.79
CA PHE A 138 10.93 21.66 -4.98
C PHE A 138 10.49 22.27 -6.31
N SER A 139 11.43 22.52 -7.23
CA SER A 139 11.12 22.98 -8.58
C SER A 139 10.68 21.81 -9.46
N ASP A 140 9.67 22.03 -10.30
CA ASP A 140 9.20 21.06 -11.30
C ASP A 140 10.27 20.72 -12.37
N ASP A 141 11.45 21.35 -12.30
CA ASP A 141 12.56 21.20 -13.24
C ASP A 141 13.47 19.98 -12.93
N GLU A 142 13.10 19.12 -11.97
CA GLU A 142 13.85 17.87 -11.69
C GLU A 142 13.80 16.84 -12.85
N GLU A 143 12.95 17.05 -13.88
CA GLU A 143 13.00 16.22 -15.09
C GLU A 143 14.32 16.38 -15.90
N ASP A 144 15.12 17.43 -15.64
CA ASP A 144 16.35 17.72 -16.39
C ASP A 144 17.67 17.48 -15.61
N ALA A 145 17.60 16.94 -14.39
CA ALA A 145 18.82 16.53 -13.68
C ALA A 145 19.33 15.16 -14.19
N VAL A 146 19.34 14.95 -15.49
CA VAL A 146 20.22 13.96 -16.10
C VAL A 146 21.64 14.48 -15.89
N ILE A 147 22.36 13.84 -14.98
CA ILE A 147 23.80 14.01 -14.83
C ILE A 147 24.44 13.68 -16.18
N THR A 148 24.61 14.67 -17.01
CA THR A 148 25.54 14.55 -18.14
C THR A 148 26.93 14.47 -17.53
N SER A 149 27.39 13.25 -17.30
CA SER A 149 28.80 12.98 -17.11
C SER A 149 29.50 13.25 -18.44
N ASP A 150 29.80 14.51 -18.72
CA ASP A 150 30.83 14.85 -19.71
C ASP A 150 32.18 14.41 -19.11
N GLN A 151 32.55 13.20 -19.47
CA GLN A 151 33.96 12.80 -19.46
C GLN A 151 34.65 13.58 -20.58
N ASP A 152 35.20 14.72 -20.24
CA ASP A 152 36.26 15.27 -21.05
C ASP A 152 37.60 14.62 -20.63
N ASP A 153 38.06 13.73 -21.48
CA ASP A 153 39.43 13.27 -21.55
C ASP A 153 40.37 14.46 -21.84
N ASP A 154 41.38 14.63 -20.99
CA ASP A 154 42.73 15.10 -21.34
C ASP A 154 43.79 14.51 -20.41
#